data_1908e9ee595962040b3834023f18b372
#
_entry.id   1908e9ee595962040b3834023f18b372
#
_cell.length_a   1.000
_cell.length_b   1.000
_cell.length_c   1.000
_cell.angle_alpha   90.00
_cell.angle_beta   90.00
_cell.angle_gamma   90.00
#
_symmetry.space_group_name_H-M   'P 1'
#
loop_
_entity.id
_entity.type
_entity.pdbx_description
1 polymer ?
#
loop_
_entity_poly.entity_id
_entity_poly.type
_entity_poly.pdbx_seq_one_letter_code
_entity_poly.pdbx_strand_id
1 'polypeptide(L)'
;MPRFFLKTISILTLAALTACSGPLDRSDSSTENLQGAPDSALPASAVAEENLSLTENTERYQEQPDQPVKSVAQEPVSTFSIDVDTGSYANVRRFLNSGKQPPKDAVRIEEIVNYFPYNYPLPTDGRPFAVHTETIDSPWQPEAKLIKIGIQAQDTAKKDLPPANLVFLVDVSGSMDEENKLPLVQKTLRILTQQLRPQDKVTLITYSSGEELVLPPTSGADKETILKAIDKLKAEGSTSGESALRMAYEEAQKAFVPNGINRILLATDGDFNVGVSDTDTLKSMVAEKRKTGVSLSTLGFGTDNYNEDMMEQIADAG
;
A
#
# COMPACT_ATOMS: atom_id res chain seq x y z
N MET A 1 -11.70 -25.18 -45.07
CA MET A 1 -12.90 -26.03 -45.34
C MET A 1 -12.79 -27.26 -44.44
N PRO A 2 -13.84 -27.81 -43.82
CA PRO A 2 -15.17 -27.28 -43.47
C PRO A 2 -15.32 -27.05 -41.96
N ARG A 3 -16.09 -26.19 -41.38
CA ARG A 3 -17.54 -25.97 -41.20
C ARG A 3 -18.29 -27.04 -40.37
N PHE A 4 -19.11 -26.50 -39.43
CA PHE A 4 -20.34 -26.99 -38.78
C PHE A 4 -20.13 -27.56 -37.35
N PHE A 5 -20.93 -27.28 -36.26
CA PHE A 5 -22.33 -26.86 -36.20
C PHE A 5 -22.65 -26.24 -34.82
N LEU A 6 -23.54 -25.31 -34.82
CA LEU A 6 -24.36 -24.74 -33.75
C LEU A 6 -25.22 -25.80 -33.06
N LYS A 7 -25.47 -25.68 -31.76
CA LYS A 7 -26.80 -25.95 -31.17
C LYS A 7 -27.02 -25.21 -29.87
N THR A 8 -27.90 -24.26 -29.92
CA THR A 8 -28.68 -23.64 -28.84
C THR A 8 -29.67 -24.61 -28.24
N ILE A 9 -29.85 -24.58 -26.92
CA ILE A 9 -31.12 -24.96 -26.25
C ILE A 9 -31.36 -23.99 -25.09
N SER A 10 -32.40 -23.16 -25.28
CA SER A 10 -33.13 -22.45 -24.23
C SER A 10 -34.05 -23.42 -23.51
N ILE A 11 -34.13 -23.34 -22.20
CA ILE A 11 -35.33 -23.75 -21.45
C ILE A 11 -35.64 -22.72 -20.38
N LEU A 12 -36.74 -22.07 -20.60
CA LEU A 12 -37.49 -21.21 -19.69
C LEU A 12 -38.31 -22.08 -18.76
N THR A 13 -38.32 -21.84 -17.47
CA THR A 13 -39.43 -22.23 -16.60
C THR A 13 -39.72 -21.17 -15.56
N LEU A 14 -40.94 -20.72 -15.64
CA LEU A 14 -41.68 -19.74 -14.85
C LEU A 14 -42.49 -20.53 -13.80
N ALA A 15 -42.67 -20.00 -12.60
CA ALA A 15 -43.79 -20.15 -11.67
C ALA A 15 -43.33 -19.97 -10.23
N ALA A 16 -44.02 -19.40 -9.30
CA ALA A 16 -45.22 -18.60 -9.19
C ALA A 16 -45.28 -18.14 -7.70
N LEU A 17 -45.87 -17.00 -7.51
CA LEU A 17 -46.20 -16.37 -6.21
C LEU A 17 -47.15 -17.24 -5.38
N THR A 18 -46.97 -17.20 -4.04
CA THR A 18 -48.12 -17.23 -3.12
C THR A 18 -47.82 -16.36 -1.93
N ALA A 19 -48.68 -15.36 -1.79
CA ALA A 19 -48.86 -14.54 -0.60
C ALA A 19 -49.83 -15.27 0.35
N CYS A 20 -49.63 -15.12 1.64
CA CYS A 20 -50.72 -15.26 2.64
C CYS A 20 -50.56 -14.19 3.71
N SER A 21 -51.55 -13.39 3.78
CA SER A 21 -51.86 -12.30 4.72
C SER A 21 -52.66 -12.79 5.91
N GLY A 22 -52.44 -12.19 7.09
CA GLY A 22 -53.36 -11.80 8.11
C GLY A 22 -53.61 -12.71 9.31
N PRO A 23 -54.29 -12.28 10.39
CA PRO A 23 -54.53 -10.91 10.81
C PRO A 23 -54.20 -10.62 12.29
N LEU A 24 -54.39 -9.35 12.66
CA LEU A 24 -54.42 -8.75 13.99
C LEU A 24 -55.41 -9.45 14.98
N ASP A 25 -55.00 -9.51 16.25
CA ASP A 25 -56.00 -9.36 17.31
C ASP A 25 -55.45 -8.55 18.49
N ARG A 26 -56.32 -7.67 18.94
CA ARG A 26 -56.23 -6.76 20.10
C ARG A 26 -56.94 -7.41 21.30
N SER A 27 -56.39 -7.23 22.50
CA SER A 27 -57.25 -7.05 23.66
C SER A 27 -56.54 -6.31 24.78
N ASP A 28 -57.17 -5.22 25.17
CA ASP A 28 -57.01 -4.42 26.39
C ASP A 28 -57.33 -5.21 27.65
N SER A 29 -56.73 -4.76 28.77
CA SER A 29 -57.42 -4.39 30.02
C SER A 29 -56.40 -4.10 31.12
N SER A 30 -56.22 -2.87 31.53
CA SER A 30 -56.57 -2.10 32.76
C SER A 30 -56.66 -2.93 34.06
N THR A 31 -55.94 -2.53 35.08
CA THR A 31 -56.36 -1.81 36.31
C THR A 31 -55.26 -1.85 37.38
N GLU A 32 -54.92 -0.73 37.90
CA GLU A 32 -55.03 -0.09 39.22
C GLU A 32 -54.12 -0.52 40.34
N ASN A 33 -53.36 0.52 40.80
CA ASN A 33 -53.15 1.04 42.16
C ASN A 33 -52.64 0.17 43.31
N LEU A 34 -51.53 0.65 43.93
CA LEU A 34 -51.54 1.28 45.27
C LEU A 34 -50.11 1.60 45.78
N GLN A 35 -49.96 2.87 46.09
CA GLN A 35 -49.14 3.58 47.08
C GLN A 35 -48.14 2.83 47.98
N GLY A 36 -46.92 3.42 48.06
CA GLY A 36 -46.00 3.25 49.17
C GLY A 36 -44.64 3.90 48.91
N ALA A 37 -44.48 5.14 49.40
CA ALA A 37 -43.17 5.80 49.56
C ALA A 37 -42.79 5.77 51.04
N PRO A 38 -41.62 6.23 51.47
CA PRO A 38 -40.31 6.42 50.79
C PRO A 38 -39.17 5.68 51.50
N ASP A 39 -38.10 5.43 50.81
CA ASP A 39 -36.79 5.35 51.52
C ASP A 39 -35.65 5.91 50.66
N SER A 40 -34.90 6.74 51.29
CA SER A 40 -33.77 7.51 50.77
C SER A 40 -32.59 6.60 50.40
N ALA A 41 -32.26 6.52 49.12
CA ALA A 41 -30.99 5.99 48.69
C ALA A 41 -30.24 7.05 47.85
N LEU A 42 -29.03 7.31 48.24
CA LEU A 42 -28.03 8.19 47.66
C LEU A 42 -27.83 7.91 46.15
N PRO A 43 -27.52 8.92 45.34
CA PRO A 43 -27.24 8.68 43.92
C PRO A 43 -25.95 7.91 43.77
N ALA A 44 -26.03 6.72 43.23
CA ALA A 44 -24.89 6.02 42.69
C ALA A 44 -24.30 6.86 41.57
N SER A 45 -23.06 7.29 41.72
CA SER A 45 -22.24 7.89 40.68
C SER A 45 -22.29 6.97 39.47
N ALA A 46 -22.90 7.43 38.39
CA ALA A 46 -22.74 6.85 37.08
C ALA A 46 -21.26 7.06 36.71
N VAL A 47 -20.46 6.02 36.89
CA VAL A 47 -19.17 5.91 36.21
C VAL A 47 -19.55 5.80 34.74
N ALA A 48 -19.35 6.88 33.99
CA ALA A 48 -19.35 6.85 32.56
C ALA A 48 -18.22 5.85 32.18
N GLU A 49 -18.61 4.64 31.80
CA GLU A 49 -17.73 3.79 31.00
C GLU A 49 -17.46 4.56 29.71
N GLU A 50 -16.33 5.21 29.68
CA GLU A 50 -15.72 5.68 28.45
C GLU A 50 -15.51 4.43 27.60
N ASN A 51 -16.45 4.18 26.70
CA ASN A 51 -16.27 3.25 25.59
C ASN A 51 -15.09 3.81 24.77
N LEU A 52 -13.85 3.50 25.18
CA LEU A 52 -12.75 3.48 24.25
C LEU A 52 -13.16 2.45 23.18
N SER A 53 -13.66 2.93 22.05
CA SER A 53 -13.70 2.15 20.84
C SER A 53 -12.25 1.83 20.50
N LEU A 54 -11.80 0.64 20.94
CA LEU A 54 -10.59 0.03 20.40
C LEU A 54 -10.87 -0.11 18.91
N THR A 55 -10.31 0.80 18.11
CA THR A 55 -10.26 0.63 16.67
C THR A 55 -9.58 -0.72 16.44
N GLU A 56 -10.35 -1.69 15.94
CA GLU A 56 -9.80 -3.00 15.61
C GLU A 56 -8.74 -2.78 14.54
N ASN A 57 -7.53 -3.27 14.82
CA ASN A 57 -6.45 -3.26 13.86
C ASN A 57 -6.86 -4.13 12.66
N THR A 58 -7.04 -3.52 11.49
CA THR A 58 -7.46 -4.16 10.24
C THR A 58 -6.30 -4.31 9.25
N GLU A 59 -5.06 -4.11 9.70
CA GLU A 59 -3.87 -4.28 8.87
C GLU A 59 -3.85 -5.65 8.19
N ARG A 60 -3.48 -5.68 6.91
CA ARG A 60 -3.40 -6.90 6.11
C ARG A 60 -1.99 -7.06 5.56
N TYR A 61 -1.48 -8.26 5.70
CA TYR A 61 -0.17 -8.68 5.21
C TYR A 61 -0.34 -9.87 4.28
N GLN A 62 0.46 -9.94 3.24
CA GLN A 62 0.41 -11.06 2.31
C GLN A 62 0.92 -12.33 2.99
N GLU A 63 0.09 -13.38 3.02
CA GLU A 63 0.50 -14.69 3.48
C GLU A 63 1.55 -15.27 2.53
N GLN A 64 2.73 -15.57 3.07
CA GLN A 64 3.80 -16.24 2.32
C GLN A 64 3.88 -17.70 2.75
N PRO A 65 3.58 -18.65 1.85
CA PRO A 65 3.70 -20.06 2.17
C PRO A 65 5.18 -20.44 2.37
N ASP A 66 5.43 -21.21 3.43
CA ASP A 66 6.77 -21.74 3.69
C ASP A 66 7.25 -22.60 2.51
N GLN A 67 8.42 -22.30 1.97
CA GLN A 67 9.00 -23.07 0.88
C GLN A 67 9.53 -24.42 1.43
N PRO A 68 9.19 -25.55 0.81
CA PRO A 68 9.70 -26.84 1.23
C PRO A 68 11.20 -26.98 0.98
N VAL A 69 11.85 -27.80 1.80
CA VAL A 69 13.26 -28.16 1.55
C VAL A 69 13.36 -28.95 0.24
N LYS A 70 14.22 -28.48 -0.66
CA LYS A 70 14.46 -29.09 -1.97
C LYS A 70 15.65 -30.04 -1.93
N SER A 71 15.50 -31.19 -2.55
CA SER A 71 16.62 -32.15 -2.72
C SER A 71 17.51 -31.71 -3.89
N VAL A 72 18.80 -31.48 -3.63
CA VAL A 72 19.78 -31.12 -4.68
C VAL A 72 19.89 -32.19 -5.76
N ALA A 73 19.65 -33.47 -5.41
CA ALA A 73 19.63 -34.55 -6.39
C ALA A 73 18.49 -34.49 -7.39
N GLN A 74 17.37 -33.87 -6.99
CA GLN A 74 16.16 -33.70 -7.82
C GLN A 74 16.13 -32.31 -8.47
N GLU A 75 16.51 -31.28 -7.72
CA GLU A 75 16.51 -29.89 -8.16
C GLU A 75 17.90 -29.27 -7.89
N PRO A 76 18.90 -29.50 -8.78
CA PRO A 76 20.28 -29.07 -8.54
C PRO A 76 20.49 -27.54 -8.69
N VAL A 77 19.51 -26.80 -9.16
CA VAL A 77 19.57 -25.34 -9.37
C VAL A 77 18.49 -24.65 -8.56
N SER A 78 18.90 -23.69 -7.73
CA SER A 78 18.00 -22.75 -7.06
C SER A 78 17.92 -21.45 -7.86
N THR A 79 16.71 -20.94 -8.04
CA THR A 79 16.43 -19.63 -8.62
C THR A 79 15.69 -18.77 -7.63
N PHE A 80 15.98 -17.46 -7.60
CA PHE A 80 15.30 -16.48 -6.75
C PHE A 80 15.25 -15.14 -7.47
N SER A 81 14.22 -14.34 -7.17
CA SER A 81 14.15 -12.93 -7.58
C SER A 81 15.00 -12.07 -6.66
N ILE A 82 15.46 -10.93 -7.18
CA ILE A 82 16.07 -9.90 -6.34
C ILE A 82 14.93 -9.11 -5.72
N ASP A 83 14.95 -9.03 -4.41
CA ASP A 83 14.12 -8.17 -3.61
C ASP A 83 15.00 -7.10 -2.96
N VAL A 84 14.50 -5.85 -2.91
CA VAL A 84 15.22 -4.71 -2.32
C VAL A 84 14.34 -3.95 -1.31
N ASP A 85 13.12 -4.42 -1.05
CA ASP A 85 12.20 -3.79 -0.13
C ASP A 85 12.70 -3.90 1.32
N THR A 86 12.27 -2.97 2.16
CA THR A 86 12.77 -2.83 3.54
C THR A 86 11.67 -2.53 4.55
N GLY A 87 10.41 -2.50 4.13
CA GLY A 87 9.26 -2.04 4.92
C GLY A 87 8.97 -2.89 6.16
N SER A 88 9.13 -4.21 6.04
CA SER A 88 8.83 -5.17 7.11
C SER A 88 9.61 -4.86 8.41
N TYR A 89 10.90 -4.48 8.32
CA TYR A 89 11.66 -4.15 9.51
C TYR A 89 11.13 -2.92 10.26
N ALA A 90 10.62 -1.92 9.53
CA ALA A 90 9.96 -0.76 10.14
C ALA A 90 8.70 -1.18 10.89
N ASN A 91 7.87 -2.05 10.31
CA ASN A 91 6.69 -2.61 10.95
C ASN A 91 7.04 -3.44 12.19
N VAL A 92 8.01 -4.36 12.08
CA VAL A 92 8.47 -5.17 13.22
C VAL A 92 8.92 -4.26 14.39
N ARG A 93 9.71 -3.22 14.11
CA ARG A 93 10.13 -2.24 15.14
C ARG A 93 8.94 -1.52 15.76
N ARG A 94 7.94 -1.14 14.98
CA ARG A 94 6.72 -0.49 15.47
C ARG A 94 5.97 -1.39 16.45
N PHE A 95 5.73 -2.65 16.10
CA PHE A 95 5.09 -3.61 16.99
C PHE A 95 5.86 -3.79 18.29
N LEU A 96 7.16 -4.02 18.21
CA LEU A 96 8.00 -4.22 19.38
C LEU A 96 8.06 -2.98 20.29
N ASN A 97 8.15 -1.77 19.71
CA ASN A 97 8.14 -0.52 20.46
C ASN A 97 6.79 -0.26 21.16
N SER A 98 5.69 -0.77 20.61
CA SER A 98 4.37 -0.71 21.27
C SER A 98 4.12 -1.88 22.26
N GLY A 99 5.12 -2.72 22.51
CA GLY A 99 5.01 -3.90 23.40
C GLY A 99 4.19 -5.04 22.84
N LYS A 100 3.94 -5.06 21.53
CA LYS A 100 3.18 -6.10 20.82
C LYS A 100 4.13 -6.98 20.00
N GLN A 101 3.73 -8.24 19.81
CA GLN A 101 4.41 -9.10 18.84
C GLN A 101 3.86 -8.81 17.43
N PRO A 102 4.74 -8.75 16.40
CA PRO A 102 4.27 -8.62 15.02
C PRO A 102 3.53 -9.90 14.59
N PRO A 103 2.48 -9.79 13.74
CA PRO A 103 1.91 -10.94 13.06
C PRO A 103 2.99 -11.68 12.25
N LYS A 104 2.84 -13.00 12.06
CA LYS A 104 3.81 -13.82 11.30
C LYS A 104 4.06 -13.22 9.91
N ASP A 105 2.99 -12.86 9.23
CA ASP A 105 3.04 -12.40 7.84
C ASP A 105 3.58 -10.97 7.67
N ALA A 106 3.66 -10.19 8.77
CA ALA A 106 4.36 -8.90 8.78
C ALA A 106 5.90 -9.05 8.90
N VAL A 107 6.41 -10.27 9.12
CA VAL A 107 7.83 -10.56 9.32
C VAL A 107 8.41 -11.16 8.04
N ARG A 108 8.92 -10.32 7.17
CA ARG A 108 9.55 -10.71 5.91
C ARG A 108 11.07 -10.69 6.08
N ILE A 109 11.66 -11.87 6.15
CA ILE A 109 13.11 -12.03 6.46
C ILE A 109 13.97 -11.37 5.41
N GLU A 110 13.61 -11.48 4.13
CA GLU A 110 14.27 -10.86 2.99
C GLU A 110 14.37 -9.36 3.12
N GLU A 111 13.30 -8.69 3.52
CA GLU A 111 13.27 -7.25 3.74
C GLU A 111 14.05 -6.83 4.98
N ILE A 112 14.00 -7.64 6.05
CA ILE A 112 14.79 -7.39 7.25
C ILE A 112 16.27 -7.46 6.94
N VAL A 113 16.70 -8.44 6.15
CA VAL A 113 18.08 -8.58 5.71
C VAL A 113 18.51 -7.39 4.86
N ASN A 114 17.66 -6.93 3.93
CA ASN A 114 17.96 -5.80 3.05
C ASN A 114 17.93 -4.43 3.75
N TYR A 115 17.29 -4.31 4.92
CA TYR A 115 17.22 -3.06 5.66
C TYR A 115 18.58 -2.52 6.12
N PHE A 116 19.54 -3.41 6.39
CA PHE A 116 20.84 -3.03 6.93
C PHE A 116 21.84 -2.72 5.79
N PRO A 117 22.62 -1.64 5.89
CA PRO A 117 23.63 -1.32 4.89
C PRO A 117 24.78 -2.33 4.96
N TYR A 118 25.15 -2.87 3.81
CA TYR A 118 26.32 -3.72 3.64
C TYR A 118 27.36 -2.98 2.79
N ASN A 119 28.63 -3.00 3.24
CA ASN A 119 29.74 -2.35 2.53
C ASN A 119 30.35 -3.30 1.49
N TYR A 120 29.54 -3.76 0.53
CA TYR A 120 30.04 -4.56 -0.57
C TYR A 120 30.86 -3.71 -1.53
N PRO A 121 32.00 -4.24 -2.06
CA PRO A 121 32.74 -3.56 -3.12
C PRO A 121 31.86 -3.34 -4.36
N LEU A 122 32.01 -2.17 -4.97
CA LEU A 122 31.37 -1.88 -6.25
C LEU A 122 31.97 -2.73 -7.38
N PRO A 123 31.23 -3.01 -8.48
CA PRO A 123 31.79 -3.67 -9.65
C PRO A 123 32.92 -2.84 -10.27
N THR A 124 34.05 -3.46 -10.54
CA THR A 124 35.26 -2.79 -11.07
C THR A 124 35.59 -3.19 -12.52
N ASP A 125 34.80 -4.09 -13.08
CA ASP A 125 35.04 -4.72 -14.39
C ASP A 125 34.09 -4.24 -15.49
N GLY A 126 33.37 -3.14 -15.25
CA GLY A 126 32.40 -2.56 -16.18
C GLY A 126 31.06 -3.28 -16.23
N ARG A 127 30.86 -4.33 -15.42
CA ARG A 127 29.55 -4.98 -15.28
C ARG A 127 28.60 -4.10 -14.48
N PRO A 128 27.27 -4.21 -14.70
CA PRO A 128 26.30 -3.39 -14.00
C PRO A 128 26.15 -3.76 -12.51
N PHE A 129 26.59 -4.95 -12.11
CA PHE A 129 26.60 -5.40 -10.71
C PHE A 129 27.71 -6.38 -10.41
N ALA A 130 28.10 -6.49 -9.14
CA ALA A 130 28.99 -7.49 -8.58
C ALA A 130 28.22 -8.43 -7.67
N VAL A 131 28.64 -9.71 -7.61
CA VAL A 131 28.09 -10.73 -6.71
C VAL A 131 29.16 -11.12 -5.69
N HIS A 132 28.80 -11.04 -4.42
CA HIS A 132 29.65 -11.40 -3.30
C HIS A 132 29.04 -12.60 -2.57
N THR A 133 29.80 -13.67 -2.39
CA THR A 133 29.30 -14.87 -1.70
C THR A 133 30.20 -15.19 -0.51
N GLU A 134 29.57 -15.64 0.56
CA GLU A 134 30.22 -16.09 1.78
C GLU A 134 29.48 -17.31 2.32
N THR A 135 30.22 -18.30 2.81
CA THR A 135 29.66 -19.52 3.40
C THR A 135 30.17 -19.69 4.82
N ILE A 136 29.27 -19.87 5.77
CA ILE A 136 29.56 -20.11 7.19
C ILE A 136 28.81 -21.34 7.69
N ASP A 137 29.23 -21.90 8.81
CA ASP A 137 28.43 -22.91 9.52
C ASP A 137 27.18 -22.27 10.12
N SER A 138 26.07 -22.99 10.04
CA SER A 138 24.82 -22.49 10.64
C SER A 138 24.93 -22.47 12.17
N PRO A 139 24.67 -21.32 12.82
CA PRO A 139 24.71 -21.25 14.30
C PRO A 139 23.52 -21.96 14.96
N TRP A 140 22.48 -22.32 14.21
CA TRP A 140 21.29 -22.99 14.72
C TRP A 140 21.27 -24.49 14.44
N GLN A 141 21.96 -24.93 13.39
CA GLN A 141 21.93 -26.31 12.94
C GLN A 141 23.35 -26.71 12.49
N PRO A 142 24.10 -27.44 13.33
CA PRO A 142 25.53 -27.76 13.06
C PRO A 142 25.81 -28.50 11.75
N GLU A 143 24.84 -29.30 11.29
CA GLU A 143 24.92 -30.04 10.02
C GLU A 143 24.66 -29.20 8.77
N ALA A 144 24.22 -27.94 8.94
CA ALA A 144 23.84 -27.05 7.85
C ALA A 144 24.90 -25.94 7.64
N LYS A 145 24.90 -25.39 6.44
CA LYS A 145 25.68 -24.19 6.07
C LYS A 145 24.75 -23.06 5.73
N LEU A 146 25.15 -21.85 6.05
CA LEU A 146 24.53 -20.63 5.56
C LEU A 146 25.37 -20.08 4.40
N ILE A 147 24.70 -19.80 3.28
CA ILE A 147 25.31 -19.15 2.13
C ILE A 147 24.71 -17.75 2.04
N LYS A 148 25.54 -16.72 2.19
CA LYS A 148 25.18 -15.34 1.95
C LYS A 148 25.51 -14.98 0.51
N ILE A 149 24.54 -14.42 -0.22
CA ILE A 149 24.70 -13.92 -1.58
C ILE A 149 24.35 -12.43 -1.56
N GLY A 150 25.36 -11.57 -1.70
CA GLY A 150 25.21 -10.14 -1.80
C GLY A 150 25.34 -9.66 -3.24
N ILE A 151 24.41 -8.85 -3.71
CA ILE A 151 24.45 -8.26 -5.04
C ILE A 151 24.58 -6.75 -4.89
N GLN A 152 25.69 -6.20 -5.42
CA GLN A 152 25.97 -4.77 -5.38
C GLN A 152 25.92 -4.20 -6.79
N ALA A 153 24.93 -3.36 -7.06
CA ALA A 153 24.84 -2.64 -8.32
C ALA A 153 25.90 -1.53 -8.39
N GLN A 154 26.24 -1.12 -9.62
CA GLN A 154 27.10 0.02 -9.85
C GLN A 154 26.40 1.28 -9.31
N ASP A 155 27.13 2.08 -8.53
CA ASP A 155 26.65 3.36 -8.06
C ASP A 155 26.76 4.40 -9.18
N THR A 156 25.66 5.14 -9.40
CA THR A 156 25.63 6.24 -10.36
C THR A 156 25.56 7.56 -9.60
N ALA A 157 26.60 8.38 -9.79
CA ALA A 157 26.61 9.68 -9.12
C ALA A 157 25.36 10.50 -9.49
N LYS A 158 24.77 11.15 -8.51
CA LYS A 158 23.52 11.91 -8.67
C LYS A 158 23.53 12.89 -9.83
N LYS A 159 24.70 13.50 -10.12
CA LYS A 159 24.89 14.43 -11.25
C LYS A 159 24.74 13.75 -12.62
N ASP A 160 25.01 12.45 -12.69
CA ASP A 160 25.03 11.66 -13.92
C ASP A 160 23.69 10.92 -14.15
N LEU A 161 22.77 11.00 -13.19
CA LEU A 161 21.41 10.47 -13.35
C LEU A 161 20.65 11.25 -14.44
N PRO A 162 19.86 10.59 -15.28
CA PRO A 162 19.00 11.25 -16.24
C PRO A 162 17.97 12.17 -15.54
N PRO A 163 17.38 13.14 -16.23
CA PRO A 163 16.30 13.96 -15.68
C PRO A 163 15.13 13.11 -15.21
N ALA A 164 14.49 13.51 -14.11
CA ALA A 164 13.34 12.83 -13.55
C ALA A 164 12.05 13.63 -13.78
N ASN A 165 10.98 12.93 -14.13
CA ASN A 165 9.59 13.38 -14.12
C ASN A 165 8.87 12.59 -13.03
N LEU A 166 8.58 13.23 -11.92
CA LEU A 166 7.97 12.63 -10.74
C LEU A 166 6.53 13.13 -10.58
N VAL A 167 5.60 12.21 -10.46
CA VAL A 167 4.21 12.54 -10.13
C VAL A 167 3.96 12.09 -8.69
N PHE A 168 3.74 13.04 -7.80
CA PHE A 168 3.28 12.78 -6.44
C PHE A 168 1.76 12.59 -6.48
N LEU A 169 1.30 11.39 -6.21
CA LEU A 169 -0.10 11.05 -6.07
C LEU A 169 -0.38 10.80 -4.60
N VAL A 170 -1.08 11.73 -3.95
CA VAL A 170 -1.20 11.77 -2.49
C VAL A 170 -2.64 11.55 -2.08
N ASP A 171 -2.84 10.59 -1.22
CA ASP A 171 -4.07 10.40 -0.47
C ASP A 171 -4.25 11.56 0.52
N VAL A 172 -5.39 12.24 0.42
CA VAL A 172 -5.82 13.28 1.35
C VAL A 172 -7.20 12.99 1.92
N SER A 173 -7.61 11.71 1.96
CA SER A 173 -8.87 11.29 2.59
C SER A 173 -8.85 11.58 4.10
N GLY A 174 -10.02 11.58 4.72
CA GLY A 174 -10.16 11.89 6.15
C GLY A 174 -9.35 10.97 7.06
N SER A 175 -9.12 9.71 6.66
CA SER A 175 -8.28 8.76 7.39
C SER A 175 -6.81 9.19 7.48
N MET A 176 -6.36 10.08 6.60
CA MET A 176 -4.99 10.59 6.55
C MET A 176 -4.70 11.71 7.60
N ASP A 177 -5.67 12.10 8.42
CA ASP A 177 -5.54 13.19 9.42
C ASP A 177 -4.84 12.76 10.72
N GLU A 178 -3.77 11.98 10.63
CA GLU A 178 -2.95 11.58 11.76
C GLU A 178 -1.49 12.00 11.56
N GLU A 179 -0.76 12.20 12.67
CA GLU A 179 0.63 12.69 12.62
C GLU A 179 1.58 11.81 11.82
N ASN A 180 1.34 10.49 11.84
CA ASN A 180 2.09 9.47 11.10
C ASN A 180 1.56 9.21 9.68
N LYS A 181 0.59 9.99 9.20
CA LYS A 181 0.00 9.91 7.86
C LYS A 181 0.29 11.17 7.05
N LEU A 182 -0.69 12.00 6.72
CA LEU A 182 -0.48 13.16 5.84
C LEU A 182 0.63 14.12 6.31
N PRO A 183 0.76 14.47 7.60
CA PRO A 183 1.90 15.29 8.05
C PRO A 183 3.26 14.64 7.78
N LEU A 184 3.36 13.31 7.89
CA LEU A 184 4.59 12.57 7.56
C LEU A 184 4.83 12.52 6.05
N VAL A 185 3.78 12.34 5.22
CA VAL A 185 3.84 12.47 3.76
C VAL A 185 4.41 13.84 3.38
N GLN A 186 3.85 14.93 3.92
CA GLN A 186 4.33 16.28 3.65
C GLN A 186 5.82 16.45 4.00
N LYS A 187 6.27 15.94 5.16
CA LYS A 187 7.69 15.95 5.54
C LYS A 187 8.56 15.18 4.53
N THR A 188 8.11 14.01 4.12
CA THR A 188 8.82 13.16 3.15
C THR A 188 8.94 13.85 1.80
N LEU A 189 7.85 14.41 1.27
CA LEU A 189 7.84 15.12 0.00
C LEU A 189 8.68 16.41 0.03
N ARG A 190 8.76 17.09 1.18
CA ARG A 190 9.65 18.24 1.37
C ARG A 190 11.13 17.81 1.26
N ILE A 191 11.51 16.71 1.92
CA ILE A 191 12.89 16.19 1.84
C ILE A 191 13.22 15.81 0.39
N LEU A 192 12.32 15.14 -0.30
CA LEU A 192 12.48 14.77 -1.70
C LEU A 192 12.63 16.01 -2.58
N THR A 193 11.77 17.02 -2.40
CA THR A 193 11.81 18.29 -3.13
C THR A 193 13.16 18.99 -2.99
N GLN A 194 13.77 18.96 -1.79
CA GLN A 194 15.10 19.56 -1.58
C GLN A 194 16.18 18.88 -2.42
N GLN A 195 15.99 17.60 -2.76
CA GLN A 195 16.92 16.81 -3.53
C GLN A 195 16.76 16.98 -5.06
N LEU A 196 15.70 17.62 -5.53
CA LEU A 196 15.46 17.84 -6.96
C LEU A 196 16.53 18.72 -7.60
N ARG A 197 16.86 18.40 -8.85
CA ARG A 197 17.75 19.18 -9.71
C ARG A 197 16.90 20.09 -10.62
N PRO A 198 17.46 21.15 -11.19
CA PRO A 198 16.72 22.07 -12.07
C PRO A 198 16.05 21.38 -13.27
N GLN A 199 16.63 20.29 -13.78
CA GLN A 199 16.12 19.52 -14.90
C GLN A 199 15.01 18.52 -14.52
N ASP A 200 14.83 18.23 -13.24
CA ASP A 200 13.77 17.35 -12.76
C ASP A 200 12.44 18.12 -12.76
N LYS A 201 11.33 17.39 -12.89
CA LYS A 201 9.97 17.94 -12.83
C LYS A 201 9.17 17.22 -11.77
N VAL A 202 8.27 17.96 -11.14
CA VAL A 202 7.28 17.43 -10.18
C VAL A 202 5.89 17.86 -10.59
N THR A 203 4.97 16.92 -10.55
CA THR A 203 3.53 17.11 -10.60
C THR A 203 2.95 16.68 -9.27
N LEU A 204 1.97 17.38 -8.72
CA LEU A 204 1.28 16.98 -7.48
C LEU A 204 -0.21 16.81 -7.76
N ILE A 205 -0.69 15.62 -7.51
CA ILE A 205 -2.10 15.22 -7.61
C ILE A 205 -2.54 14.73 -6.24
N THR A 206 -3.72 15.13 -5.83
CA THR A 206 -4.37 14.61 -4.63
C THR A 206 -5.62 13.83 -5.01
N TYR A 207 -6.02 12.92 -4.12
CA TYR A 207 -7.31 12.27 -4.21
C TYR A 207 -7.93 12.07 -2.84
N SER A 208 -9.25 12.16 -2.82
CA SER A 208 -10.12 11.84 -1.71
C SER A 208 -11.51 11.47 -2.25
N SER A 209 -12.52 12.33 -2.13
CA SER A 209 -13.82 12.17 -2.79
C SER A 209 -13.79 12.37 -4.31
N GLY A 210 -12.64 12.77 -4.84
CA GLY A 210 -12.30 12.97 -6.25
C GLY A 210 -10.81 13.26 -6.39
N GLU A 211 -10.35 13.44 -7.61
CA GLU A 211 -8.97 13.79 -7.92
C GLU A 211 -8.80 15.26 -8.24
N GLU A 212 -7.65 15.84 -7.85
CA GLU A 212 -7.28 17.22 -8.13
C GLU A 212 -5.82 17.33 -8.58
N LEU A 213 -5.60 18.04 -9.69
CA LEU A 213 -4.26 18.46 -10.11
C LEU A 213 -3.85 19.72 -9.32
N VAL A 214 -3.23 19.53 -8.16
CA VAL A 214 -2.81 20.63 -7.26
C VAL A 214 -1.64 21.42 -7.84
N LEU A 215 -0.69 20.75 -8.50
CA LEU A 215 0.47 21.37 -9.11
C LEU A 215 0.74 20.71 -10.46
N PRO A 216 0.65 21.46 -11.58
CA PRO A 216 1.06 20.95 -12.89
C PRO A 216 2.58 20.71 -12.94
N PRO A 217 3.11 20.05 -13.98
CA PRO A 217 4.54 19.77 -14.10
C PRO A 217 5.41 21.01 -13.88
N THR A 218 6.09 21.05 -12.75
CA THR A 218 6.89 22.20 -12.28
C THR A 218 8.35 21.78 -12.17
N SER A 219 9.27 22.66 -12.63
CA SER A 219 10.71 22.41 -12.55
C SER A 219 11.20 22.29 -11.10
N GLY A 220 12.13 21.37 -10.86
CA GLY A 220 12.83 21.24 -9.58
C GLY A 220 13.69 22.48 -9.21
N ALA A 221 13.85 23.45 -10.11
CA ALA A 221 14.43 24.76 -9.79
C ALA A 221 13.44 25.62 -8.96
N ASP A 222 12.13 25.45 -9.17
CA ASP A 222 11.08 26.22 -8.47
C ASP A 222 10.60 25.49 -7.21
N LYS A 223 11.53 25.21 -6.31
CA LYS A 223 11.25 24.47 -5.06
C LYS A 223 10.23 25.17 -4.18
N GLU A 224 10.21 26.51 -4.21
CA GLU A 224 9.29 27.30 -3.38
C GLU A 224 7.83 27.04 -3.77
N THR A 225 7.53 27.02 -5.06
CA THR A 225 6.19 26.70 -5.57
C THR A 225 5.79 25.28 -5.22
N ILE A 226 6.70 24.30 -5.39
CA ILE A 226 6.46 22.90 -5.03
C ILE A 226 6.18 22.77 -3.52
N LEU A 227 7.02 23.37 -2.68
CA LEU A 227 6.85 23.30 -1.23
C LEU A 227 5.54 23.96 -0.77
N LYS A 228 5.16 25.11 -1.34
CA LYS A 228 3.89 25.76 -1.05
C LYS A 228 2.68 24.90 -1.43
N ALA A 229 2.77 24.14 -2.51
CA ALA A 229 1.71 23.20 -2.89
C ALA A 229 1.59 22.06 -1.88
N ILE A 230 2.72 21.47 -1.47
CA ILE A 230 2.75 20.41 -0.45
C ILE A 230 2.19 20.90 0.89
N ASP A 231 2.49 22.13 1.30
CA ASP A 231 2.06 22.70 2.58
C ASP A 231 0.56 22.96 2.67
N LYS A 232 -0.11 23.07 1.53
CA LYS A 232 -1.55 23.30 1.47
C LYS A 232 -2.39 22.02 1.56
N LEU A 233 -1.76 20.85 1.47
CA LEU A 233 -2.46 19.58 1.56
C LEU A 233 -3.18 19.46 2.92
N LYS A 234 -4.44 19.04 2.89
CA LYS A 234 -5.28 18.82 4.07
C LYS A 234 -6.05 17.53 3.90
N ALA A 235 -6.17 16.78 4.99
CA ALA A 235 -6.95 15.57 4.99
C ALA A 235 -8.45 15.90 5.08
N GLU A 236 -9.23 15.46 4.09
CA GLU A 236 -10.68 15.61 4.05
C GLU A 236 -11.34 14.67 3.02
N GLY A 237 -12.59 14.32 3.24
CA GLY A 237 -13.39 13.53 2.29
C GLY A 237 -13.23 12.03 2.42
N SER A 238 -13.76 11.31 1.44
CA SER A 238 -13.70 9.85 1.31
C SER A 238 -12.53 9.43 0.40
N THR A 239 -12.37 8.13 0.12
CA THR A 239 -11.28 7.62 -0.71
C THR A 239 -11.81 7.13 -2.06
N SER A 240 -11.29 7.68 -3.17
CA SER A 240 -11.57 7.24 -4.55
C SER A 240 -10.29 7.32 -5.38
N GLY A 241 -9.59 6.19 -5.51
CA GLY A 241 -8.21 6.16 -6.01
C GLY A 241 -8.03 5.82 -7.50
N GLU A 242 -8.98 5.10 -8.15
CA GLU A 242 -8.78 4.64 -9.53
C GLU A 242 -8.65 5.78 -10.54
N SER A 243 -9.56 6.76 -10.50
CA SER A 243 -9.53 7.92 -11.41
C SER A 243 -8.27 8.76 -11.21
N ALA A 244 -7.83 8.90 -9.97
CA ALA A 244 -6.62 9.64 -9.61
C ALA A 244 -5.35 8.95 -10.17
N LEU A 245 -5.29 7.63 -10.11
CA LEU A 245 -4.17 6.89 -10.70
C LEU A 245 -4.14 7.00 -12.22
N ARG A 246 -5.31 7.00 -12.89
CA ARG A 246 -5.42 7.28 -14.32
C ARG A 246 -4.91 8.68 -14.66
N MET A 247 -5.35 9.70 -13.91
CA MET A 247 -4.88 11.08 -14.05
C MET A 247 -3.36 11.16 -13.85
N ALA A 248 -2.80 10.47 -12.85
CA ALA A 248 -1.37 10.47 -12.59
C ALA A 248 -0.56 9.93 -13.78
N TYR A 249 -1.02 8.85 -14.42
CA TYR A 249 -0.38 8.33 -15.62
C TYR A 249 -0.53 9.29 -16.81
N GLU A 250 -1.67 9.97 -16.96
CA GLU A 250 -1.88 10.95 -18.03
C GLU A 250 -0.96 12.16 -17.86
N GLU A 251 -0.85 12.70 -16.65
CA GLU A 251 0.06 13.81 -16.36
C GLU A 251 1.53 13.40 -16.51
N ALA A 252 1.89 12.17 -16.07
CA ALA A 252 3.22 11.62 -16.29
C ALA A 252 3.58 11.55 -17.78
N GLN A 253 2.62 11.15 -18.62
CA GLN A 253 2.83 11.09 -20.09
C GLN A 253 2.94 12.48 -20.73
N LYS A 254 2.17 13.47 -20.27
CA LYS A 254 2.27 14.86 -20.77
C LYS A 254 3.65 15.48 -20.52
N ALA A 255 4.27 15.12 -19.39
CA ALA A 255 5.59 15.62 -18.99
C ALA A 255 6.72 14.61 -19.25
N PHE A 256 6.47 13.54 -20.00
CA PHE A 256 7.38 12.42 -20.22
C PHE A 256 8.76 12.87 -20.66
N VAL A 257 9.79 12.31 -20.05
CA VAL A 257 11.20 12.57 -20.37
C VAL A 257 11.77 11.33 -21.09
N PRO A 258 12.02 11.40 -22.40
CA PRO A 258 12.67 10.31 -23.12
C PRO A 258 14.05 9.99 -22.52
N ASN A 259 14.33 8.70 -22.29
CA ASN A 259 15.54 8.22 -21.63
C ASN A 259 15.75 8.79 -20.20
N GLY A 260 14.71 9.34 -19.62
CA GLY A 260 14.67 9.83 -18.24
C GLY A 260 14.00 8.88 -17.28
N ILE A 261 13.91 9.32 -16.04
CA ILE A 261 13.15 8.61 -15.00
C ILE A 261 11.73 9.19 -15.01
N ASN A 262 10.73 8.37 -15.35
CA ASN A 262 9.32 8.75 -15.29
C ASN A 262 8.64 7.88 -14.26
N ARG A 263 8.21 8.46 -13.13
CA ARG A 263 7.73 7.69 -11.99
C ARG A 263 6.59 8.37 -11.24
N ILE A 264 5.58 7.59 -10.93
CA ILE A 264 4.53 7.96 -9.99
C ILE A 264 4.93 7.48 -8.61
N LEU A 265 4.78 8.34 -7.60
CA LEU A 265 4.94 8.03 -6.19
C LEU A 265 3.57 8.14 -5.53
N LEU A 266 2.94 7.00 -5.28
CA LEU A 266 1.64 6.91 -4.61
C LEU A 266 1.85 6.86 -3.09
N ALA A 267 1.36 7.87 -2.39
CA ALA A 267 1.39 7.96 -0.93
C ALA A 267 -0.01 7.80 -0.35
N THR A 268 -0.23 6.77 0.46
CA THR A 268 -1.54 6.41 1.03
C THR A 268 -1.36 5.69 2.37
N ASP A 269 -2.42 5.61 3.16
CA ASP A 269 -2.47 4.77 4.37
C ASP A 269 -2.91 3.31 4.10
N GLY A 270 -2.99 2.93 2.82
CA GLY A 270 -3.36 1.58 2.40
C GLY A 270 -4.86 1.37 2.20
N ASP A 271 -5.70 2.30 2.63
CA ASP A 271 -7.13 2.29 2.32
C ASP A 271 -7.36 2.88 0.91
N PHE A 272 -6.76 2.22 -0.08
CA PHE A 272 -6.95 2.59 -1.47
C PHE A 272 -8.27 2.00 -1.97
N ASN A 273 -9.37 2.63 -1.57
CA ASN A 273 -10.70 2.18 -1.95
C ASN A 273 -10.96 2.54 -3.42
N VAL A 274 -10.83 1.55 -4.28
CA VAL A 274 -10.90 1.71 -5.76
C VAL A 274 -12.34 1.69 -6.30
N GLY A 275 -13.33 1.89 -5.45
CA GLY A 275 -14.73 1.89 -5.89
C GLY A 275 -15.19 0.50 -6.33
N VAL A 276 -15.57 0.34 -7.60
CA VAL A 276 -16.11 -0.92 -8.16
C VAL A 276 -15.01 -1.87 -8.63
N SER A 277 -13.77 -1.38 -8.78
CA SER A 277 -12.66 -2.17 -9.32
C SER A 277 -12.00 -3.02 -8.23
N ASP A 278 -11.78 -4.30 -8.52
CA ASP A 278 -10.99 -5.18 -7.67
C ASP A 278 -9.47 -4.93 -7.85
N THR A 279 -8.67 -5.47 -6.98
CA THR A 279 -7.21 -5.36 -7.01
C THR A 279 -6.63 -5.87 -8.34
N ASP A 280 -7.19 -6.91 -8.93
CA ASP A 280 -6.71 -7.50 -10.18
C ASP A 280 -6.92 -6.56 -11.38
N THR A 281 -8.04 -5.84 -11.42
CA THR A 281 -8.30 -4.80 -12.42
C THR A 281 -7.28 -3.67 -12.31
N LEU A 282 -6.99 -3.22 -11.10
CA LEU A 282 -6.01 -2.17 -10.83
C LEU A 282 -4.60 -2.62 -11.24
N LYS A 283 -4.18 -3.82 -10.86
CA LYS A 283 -2.90 -4.43 -11.29
C LYS A 283 -2.78 -4.49 -12.81
N SER A 284 -3.84 -4.95 -13.47
CA SER A 284 -3.87 -5.05 -14.94
C SER A 284 -3.70 -3.67 -15.59
N MET A 285 -4.36 -2.64 -15.06
CA MET A 285 -4.21 -1.27 -15.53
C MET A 285 -2.79 -0.76 -15.33
N VAL A 286 -2.21 -0.96 -14.16
CA VAL A 286 -0.83 -0.52 -13.84
C VAL A 286 0.17 -1.24 -14.74
N ALA A 287 0.05 -2.55 -14.92
CA ALA A 287 0.91 -3.35 -15.80
C ALA A 287 0.85 -2.88 -17.27
N GLU A 288 -0.34 -2.49 -17.76
CA GLU A 288 -0.47 -1.90 -19.10
C GLU A 288 0.17 -0.50 -19.17
N LYS A 289 -0.05 0.33 -18.18
CA LYS A 289 0.50 1.69 -18.14
C LYS A 289 2.03 1.69 -18.01
N ARG A 290 2.61 0.75 -17.26
CA ARG A 290 4.07 0.56 -17.16
C ARG A 290 4.73 0.40 -18.54
N LYS A 291 4.07 -0.25 -19.50
CA LYS A 291 4.58 -0.42 -20.87
C LYS A 291 4.82 0.91 -21.58
N THR A 292 4.21 1.99 -21.11
CA THR A 292 4.43 3.34 -21.64
C THR A 292 5.73 3.99 -21.16
N GLY A 293 6.48 3.33 -20.29
CA GLY A 293 7.74 3.82 -19.70
C GLY A 293 7.58 4.65 -18.43
N VAL A 294 6.38 4.67 -17.84
CA VAL A 294 6.13 5.29 -16.53
C VAL A 294 6.02 4.19 -15.49
N SER A 295 6.91 4.19 -14.50
CA SER A 295 6.88 3.27 -13.36
C SER A 295 6.08 3.84 -12.19
N LEU A 296 5.65 2.94 -11.30
CA LEU A 296 4.96 3.27 -10.06
C LEU A 296 5.78 2.78 -8.86
N SER A 297 5.76 3.55 -7.80
CA SER A 297 6.19 3.13 -6.46
C SER A 297 5.12 3.50 -5.46
N THR A 298 4.90 2.64 -4.48
CA THR A 298 3.97 2.86 -3.39
C THR A 298 4.71 3.24 -2.13
N LEU A 299 4.16 4.17 -1.37
CA LEU A 299 4.67 4.64 -0.09
C LEU A 299 3.53 4.51 0.93
N GLY A 300 3.63 3.53 1.82
CA GLY A 300 2.66 3.30 2.88
C GLY A 300 2.92 4.17 4.10
N PHE A 301 1.87 4.75 4.65
CA PHE A 301 1.90 5.59 5.85
C PHE A 301 0.84 5.16 6.85
N GLY A 302 1.08 5.44 8.14
CA GLY A 302 0.10 5.14 9.18
C GLY A 302 0.13 3.71 9.70
N THR A 303 -0.92 3.37 10.43
CA THR A 303 -1.15 2.10 11.12
C THR A 303 -2.62 1.74 11.11
N ASP A 304 -2.98 0.58 11.60
CA ASP A 304 -4.33 0.11 11.91
C ASP A 304 -5.23 -0.25 10.73
N ASN A 305 -5.11 0.40 9.57
CA ASN A 305 -5.87 0.12 8.34
C ASN A 305 -4.95 -0.17 7.13
N TYR A 306 -3.65 -0.30 7.34
CA TYR A 306 -2.68 -0.48 6.27
C TYR A 306 -2.87 -1.83 5.54
N ASN A 307 -3.02 -1.77 4.22
CA ASN A 307 -3.17 -2.93 3.35
C ASN A 307 -1.89 -3.15 2.53
N GLU A 308 -0.90 -3.79 3.15
CA GLU A 308 0.40 -4.07 2.53
C GLU A 308 0.26 -4.96 1.29
N ASP A 309 -0.56 -6.01 1.36
CA ASP A 309 -0.78 -6.95 0.26
C ASP A 309 -1.18 -6.25 -1.03
N MET A 310 -2.16 -5.36 -0.98
CA MET A 310 -2.59 -4.60 -2.15
C MET A 310 -1.51 -3.64 -2.65
N MET A 311 -0.85 -2.93 -1.74
CA MET A 311 0.18 -1.94 -2.07
C MET A 311 1.39 -2.59 -2.75
N GLU A 312 1.81 -3.75 -2.27
CA GLU A 312 2.89 -4.54 -2.86
C GLU A 312 2.51 -5.04 -4.25
N GLN A 313 1.32 -5.65 -4.39
CA GLN A 313 0.85 -6.14 -5.68
C GLN A 313 0.75 -5.04 -6.75
N ILE A 314 0.37 -3.82 -6.37
CA ILE A 314 0.33 -2.67 -7.28
C ILE A 314 1.74 -2.20 -7.62
N ALA A 315 2.66 -2.17 -6.67
CA ALA A 315 4.06 -1.79 -6.89
C ALA A 315 4.77 -2.77 -7.83
N ASP A 316 4.58 -4.07 -7.64
CA ASP A 316 5.14 -5.13 -8.51
C ASP A 316 4.64 -5.03 -9.95
N ALA A 317 3.39 -4.67 -10.12
CA ALA A 317 2.83 -4.43 -11.46
C ALA A 317 3.38 -3.14 -12.10
N GLY A 318 3.82 -2.18 -11.30
CA GLY A 318 4.29 -0.83 -11.69
C GLY A 318 5.77 -0.71 -11.88
#